data_2691c0be515ae2916780b0d6e53ef605
#
_entry.id   2691c0be515ae2916780b0d6e53ef605
#
_cell.length_a   1.000
_cell.length_b   1.000
_cell.length_c   1.000
_cell.angle_alpha   90.00
_cell.angle_beta   90.00
_cell.angle_gamma   90.00
#
_symmetry.space_group_name_H-M   'P 1'
#
loop_
_entity.id
_entity.type
_entity.pdbx_description
1 polymer ?
#
loop_
_entity_poly.entity_id
_entity_poly.type
_entity_poly.pdbx_seq_one_letter_code
_entity_poly.pdbx_strand_id
1 'polypeptide(L)'
;MFNSGGMRSHYFSLESILVTQERVPCVFHQPVKHAGFLDSGSQNQDLEAGAKLDLPYWTAKLFHSLNSSNAKIIEITLPKIFKENYRDILTADASLVDLTKHSKYFYKFGKLIINIPLRESPEIQILLQQAFKDRFRKIFDLAQHLVSDFHGNSKLDTLELEILERARKSQLALDAWLCHGASHITTADMVVNHNKRKLADIS
;
A
#
# COMPACT_ATOMS: atom_id res chain seq x y z
N MET A 1 -4.56 5.05 -26.81
CA MET A 1 -3.32 5.33 -26.06
C MET A 1 -3.71 5.68 -24.64
N PHE A 2 -3.83 4.68 -23.79
CA PHE A 2 -4.06 4.91 -22.36
C PHE A 2 -2.70 5.21 -21.72
N ASN A 3 -2.53 6.46 -21.33
CA ASN A 3 -1.36 6.92 -20.61
C ASN A 3 -1.41 6.25 -19.23
N SER A 4 -0.61 5.21 -19.04
CA SER A 4 -0.41 4.55 -17.76
C SER A 4 0.33 5.54 -16.86
N GLY A 5 -0.44 6.44 -16.23
CA GLY A 5 0.02 7.26 -15.12
C GLY A 5 0.41 6.36 -13.96
N GLY A 6 1.51 5.62 -14.14
CA GLY A 6 2.14 4.89 -13.05
C GLY A 6 2.38 5.89 -11.93
N MET A 7 1.81 5.60 -10.77
CA MET A 7 2.03 6.32 -9.53
C MET A 7 3.55 6.44 -9.37
N ARG A 8 4.12 7.58 -9.78
CA ARG A 8 5.53 7.88 -9.56
C ARG A 8 5.69 7.89 -8.06
N SER A 9 6.31 6.85 -7.51
CA SER A 9 6.72 6.86 -6.11
C SER A 9 7.66 8.04 -5.95
N HIS A 10 7.17 9.12 -5.34
CA HIS A 10 8.03 10.23 -5.02
C HIS A 10 9.07 9.71 -4.03
N TYR A 11 10.34 9.83 -4.39
CA TYR A 11 11.46 9.37 -3.57
C TYR A 11 11.37 9.87 -2.12
N PHE A 12 10.84 11.07 -1.91
CA PHE A 12 10.64 11.70 -0.61
C PHE A 12 9.25 11.45 0.01
N SER A 13 8.44 10.55 -0.56
CA SER A 13 7.18 10.17 0.08
C SER A 13 7.47 9.42 1.36
N LEU A 14 6.97 9.94 2.49
CA LEU A 14 7.09 9.30 3.80
C LEU A 14 6.62 7.84 3.76
N GLU A 15 5.51 7.60 3.09
CA GLU A 15 4.95 6.26 2.94
C GLU A 15 5.89 5.32 2.17
N SER A 16 6.48 5.77 1.07
CA SER A 16 7.47 4.98 0.31
C SER A 16 8.69 4.64 1.18
N ILE A 17 9.14 5.57 2.01
CA ILE A 17 10.24 5.33 2.94
C ILE A 17 9.84 4.27 3.98
N LEU A 18 8.66 4.39 4.59
CA LEU A 18 8.17 3.45 5.61
C LEU A 18 7.97 2.04 5.04
N VAL A 19 7.42 1.92 3.83
CA VAL A 19 7.27 0.61 3.16
C VAL A 19 8.62 -0.06 2.92
N THR A 20 9.66 0.71 2.54
CA THR A 20 11.01 0.15 2.31
C THR A 20 11.75 -0.21 3.61
N GLN A 21 11.29 0.27 4.76
CA GLN A 21 11.81 -0.11 6.08
C GLN A 21 11.27 -1.47 6.58
N GLU A 22 10.22 -2.01 5.94
CA GLU A 22 9.72 -3.35 6.28
C GLU A 22 10.83 -4.39 6.21
N ARG A 23 10.87 -5.27 7.21
CA ARG A 23 11.94 -6.25 7.35
C ARG A 23 11.69 -7.48 6.48
N VAL A 24 12.76 -7.92 5.82
CA VAL A 24 12.78 -9.10 4.96
C VAL A 24 13.83 -10.08 5.49
N PRO A 25 13.48 -11.35 5.72
CA PRO A 25 14.44 -12.34 6.17
C PRO A 25 15.43 -12.66 5.05
N CYS A 26 16.70 -12.62 5.39
CA CYS A 26 17.82 -12.77 4.49
C CYS A 26 18.81 -13.79 5.04
N VAL A 27 19.46 -14.54 4.17
CA VAL A 27 20.54 -15.47 4.49
C VAL A 27 21.81 -15.03 3.78
N PHE A 28 22.89 -14.84 4.51
CA PHE A 28 24.18 -14.51 3.94
C PHE A 28 24.93 -15.79 3.56
N HIS A 29 25.36 -15.91 2.31
CA HIS A 29 26.16 -17.04 1.83
C HIS A 29 27.66 -16.83 1.94
N GLN A 30 28.07 -15.57 2.08
CA GLN A 30 29.48 -15.19 2.20
C GLN A 30 29.72 -14.35 3.44
N PRO A 31 30.91 -14.44 4.05
CA PRO A 31 31.26 -13.57 5.17
C PRO A 31 31.40 -12.12 4.69
N VAL A 32 30.83 -11.20 5.46
CA VAL A 32 30.93 -9.76 5.17
C VAL A 32 31.75 -9.10 6.26
N LYS A 33 32.89 -8.51 5.86
CA LYS A 33 33.80 -7.83 6.80
C LYS A 33 33.15 -6.58 7.38
N HIS A 34 33.42 -6.33 8.65
CA HIS A 34 32.93 -5.18 9.41
C HIS A 34 31.40 -5.03 9.47
N ALA A 35 30.64 -6.10 9.24
CA ALA A 35 29.18 -6.11 9.29
C ALA A 35 28.60 -6.90 10.48
N GLY A 36 29.43 -7.27 11.46
CA GLY A 36 28.98 -8.02 12.62
C GLY A 36 27.95 -7.28 13.48
N PHE A 37 27.93 -5.95 13.42
CA PHE A 37 26.93 -5.13 14.13
C PHE A 37 25.50 -5.34 13.63
N LEU A 38 25.30 -5.93 12.47
CA LEU A 38 23.98 -6.28 11.95
C LEU A 38 23.36 -7.49 12.66
N ASP A 39 24.21 -8.37 13.22
CA ASP A 39 23.77 -9.50 14.01
C ASP A 39 23.90 -9.17 15.51
N SER A 40 22.78 -8.88 16.16
CA SER A 40 22.74 -8.57 17.58
C SER A 40 23.18 -9.74 18.50
N GLY A 41 23.22 -10.96 17.95
CA GLY A 41 23.68 -12.16 18.68
C GLY A 41 25.17 -12.45 18.54
N SER A 42 25.86 -11.79 17.62
CA SER A 42 27.27 -11.98 17.34
C SER A 42 28.11 -10.91 18.03
N GLN A 43 29.17 -11.33 18.73
CA GLN A 43 30.20 -10.41 19.26
C GLN A 43 31.34 -10.17 18.26
N ASN A 44 31.28 -10.80 17.09
CA ASN A 44 32.31 -10.73 16.08
C ASN A 44 32.24 -9.39 15.31
N GLN A 45 33.37 -8.89 14.84
CA GLN A 45 33.43 -7.71 13.99
C GLN A 45 32.89 -8.02 12.58
N ASP A 46 33.00 -9.24 12.13
CA ASP A 46 32.62 -9.71 10.81
C ASP A 46 31.34 -10.55 10.88
N LEU A 47 30.51 -10.46 9.85
CA LEU A 47 29.32 -11.29 9.69
C LEU A 47 29.72 -12.62 9.07
N GLU A 48 29.36 -13.73 9.70
CA GLU A 48 29.68 -15.07 9.25
C GLU A 48 28.79 -15.55 8.10
N ALA A 49 29.31 -16.44 7.26
CA ALA A 49 28.51 -17.13 6.26
C ALA A 49 27.44 -18.01 6.93
N GLY A 50 26.23 -18.00 6.40
CA GLY A 50 25.07 -18.71 6.97
C GLY A 50 24.26 -17.89 7.98
N ALA A 51 24.68 -16.68 8.32
CA ALA A 51 23.94 -15.78 9.21
C ALA A 51 22.55 -15.47 8.63
N LYS A 52 21.51 -15.59 9.48
CA LYS A 52 20.11 -15.29 9.13
C LYS A 52 19.71 -14.01 9.83
N LEU A 53 19.42 -12.99 9.06
CA LEU A 53 19.09 -11.64 9.56
C LEU A 53 17.82 -11.11 8.91
N ASP A 54 17.05 -10.37 9.70
CA ASP A 54 15.92 -9.60 9.20
C ASP A 54 16.38 -8.19 8.83
N LEU A 55 16.61 -7.95 7.54
CA LEU A 55 17.08 -6.65 7.03
C LEU A 55 15.92 -5.81 6.49
N PRO A 56 15.99 -4.46 6.56
CA PRO A 56 15.08 -3.59 5.84
C PRO A 56 15.13 -3.90 4.34
N TYR A 57 13.99 -3.82 3.65
CA TYR A 57 13.89 -4.16 2.23
C TYR A 57 14.92 -3.40 1.36
N TRP A 58 15.13 -2.11 1.62
CA TRP A 58 16.07 -1.31 0.85
C TRP A 58 17.51 -1.82 0.94
N THR A 59 17.93 -2.29 2.15
CA THR A 59 19.26 -2.87 2.37
C THR A 59 19.35 -4.26 1.71
N ALA A 60 18.34 -5.10 1.89
CA ALA A 60 18.27 -6.42 1.28
C ALA A 60 18.34 -6.33 -0.25
N LYS A 61 17.62 -5.38 -0.85
CA LYS A 61 17.66 -5.11 -2.29
C LYS A 61 19.05 -4.67 -2.76
N LEU A 62 19.72 -3.82 -2.00
CA LEU A 62 21.07 -3.36 -2.31
C LEU A 62 22.05 -4.56 -2.33
N PHE A 63 22.09 -5.35 -1.28
CA PHE A 63 22.94 -6.55 -1.22
C PHE A 63 22.59 -7.55 -2.31
N HIS A 64 21.29 -7.74 -2.60
CA HIS A 64 20.86 -8.62 -3.69
C HIS A 64 21.35 -8.13 -5.06
N SER A 65 21.42 -6.81 -5.27
CA SER A 65 21.94 -6.25 -6.53
C SER A 65 23.46 -6.45 -6.71
N LEU A 66 24.18 -6.68 -5.62
CA LEU A 66 25.60 -7.01 -5.65
C LEU A 66 25.88 -8.48 -5.93
N ASN A 67 24.85 -9.34 -5.93
CA ASN A 67 25.00 -10.74 -6.31
C ASN A 67 25.50 -10.82 -7.76
N SER A 68 26.55 -11.58 -7.96
CA SER A 68 27.11 -11.89 -9.28
C SER A 68 26.74 -13.31 -9.69
N SER A 69 26.83 -13.63 -10.98
CA SER A 69 26.56 -15.00 -11.48
C SER A 69 27.40 -16.06 -10.78
N ASN A 70 28.61 -15.68 -10.34
CA ASN A 70 29.56 -16.62 -9.71
C ASN A 70 29.59 -16.51 -8.18
N ALA A 71 28.98 -15.50 -7.57
CA ALA A 71 29.07 -15.26 -6.13
C ALA A 71 27.74 -14.67 -5.61
N LYS A 72 26.97 -15.51 -4.93
CA LYS A 72 25.80 -15.05 -4.18
C LYS A 72 26.27 -14.55 -2.81
N ILE A 73 26.04 -13.28 -2.53
CA ILE A 73 26.33 -12.68 -1.23
C ILE A 73 25.16 -12.92 -0.29
N ILE A 74 23.95 -12.66 -0.76
CA ILE A 74 22.73 -12.76 0.02
C ILE A 74 21.63 -13.48 -0.76
N GLU A 75 20.86 -14.25 -0.05
CA GLU A 75 19.60 -14.82 -0.52
C GLU A 75 18.44 -14.26 0.30
N ILE A 76 17.46 -13.68 -0.39
CA ILE A 76 16.27 -13.14 0.23
C ILE A 76 15.26 -14.28 0.33
N THR A 77 14.79 -14.55 1.54
CA THR A 77 13.74 -15.53 1.79
C THR A 77 12.38 -14.83 1.93
N LEU A 78 11.33 -15.57 1.66
CA LEU A 78 9.99 -15.02 1.69
C LEU A 78 9.57 -14.61 3.11
N PRO A 79 9.07 -13.38 3.33
CA PRO A 79 8.51 -12.97 4.59
C PRO A 79 7.35 -13.88 5.02
N LYS A 80 7.14 -14.02 6.34
CA LYS A 80 6.15 -14.95 6.91
C LYS A 80 4.75 -14.79 6.32
N ILE A 81 4.36 -13.53 6.04
CA ILE A 81 3.02 -13.20 5.51
C ILE A 81 2.77 -13.71 4.09
N PHE A 82 3.81 -14.00 3.31
CA PHE A 82 3.71 -14.54 1.96
C PHE A 82 4.07 -16.02 1.86
N LYS A 83 4.36 -16.69 2.99
CA LYS A 83 4.58 -18.13 3.03
C LYS A 83 3.30 -18.90 2.73
N GLU A 84 3.44 -20.14 2.30
CA GLU A 84 2.37 -21.03 1.87
C GLU A 84 1.19 -21.06 2.86
N ASN A 85 1.45 -21.29 4.14
CA ASN A 85 0.41 -21.34 5.18
C ASN A 85 -0.46 -20.07 5.23
N TYR A 86 0.15 -18.88 5.07
CA TYR A 86 -0.58 -17.62 5.04
C TYR A 86 -1.31 -17.39 3.72
N ARG A 87 -0.73 -17.86 2.62
CA ARG A 87 -1.40 -17.81 1.31
C ARG A 87 -2.69 -18.62 1.33
N ASP A 88 -2.68 -19.80 1.92
CA ASP A 88 -3.87 -20.65 2.06
C ASP A 88 -4.96 -19.97 2.89
N ILE A 89 -4.58 -19.33 4.00
CA ILE A 89 -5.52 -18.57 4.84
C ILE A 89 -6.14 -17.39 4.07
N LEU A 90 -5.30 -16.63 3.33
CA LEU A 90 -5.77 -15.50 2.53
C LEU A 90 -6.65 -15.94 1.35
N THR A 91 -6.36 -17.10 0.77
CA THR A 91 -7.17 -17.67 -0.32
C THR A 91 -8.50 -18.21 0.17
N ALA A 92 -8.53 -18.75 1.40
CA ALA A 92 -9.78 -19.24 1.99
C ALA A 92 -10.76 -18.10 2.32
N ASP A 93 -10.32 -17.09 3.03
CA ASP A 93 -11.11 -15.88 3.32
C ASP A 93 -10.22 -14.68 3.67
N ALA A 94 -9.90 -13.87 2.67
CA ALA A 94 -9.11 -12.66 2.86
C ALA A 94 -9.82 -11.60 3.71
N SER A 95 -11.15 -11.60 3.77
CA SER A 95 -11.92 -10.55 4.44
C SER A 95 -11.85 -10.64 5.97
N LEU A 96 -11.58 -11.81 6.52
CA LEU A 96 -11.47 -12.05 7.96
C LEU A 96 -10.05 -11.77 8.49
N VAL A 97 -9.05 -11.85 7.62
CA VAL A 97 -7.65 -11.71 8.01
C VAL A 97 -7.34 -10.26 8.37
N ASP A 98 -6.68 -10.10 9.50
CA ASP A 98 -6.14 -8.82 9.93
C ASP A 98 -4.75 -8.60 9.30
N LEU A 99 -4.72 -7.79 8.25
CA LEU A 99 -3.48 -7.51 7.51
C LEU A 99 -2.51 -6.64 8.33
N THR A 100 -3.04 -5.78 9.22
CA THR A 100 -2.22 -4.83 9.98
C THR A 100 -1.33 -5.48 11.02
N LYS A 101 -1.68 -6.69 11.49
CA LYS A 101 -0.87 -7.44 12.46
C LYS A 101 0.53 -7.79 11.95
N HIS A 102 0.67 -7.92 10.64
CA HIS A 102 1.93 -8.33 10.02
C HIS A 102 2.63 -7.17 9.31
N SER A 103 1.89 -6.34 8.62
CA SER A 103 2.38 -5.13 7.97
C SER A 103 1.23 -4.16 7.75
N LYS A 104 1.46 -2.89 8.07
CA LYS A 104 0.52 -1.81 7.77
C LYS A 104 0.43 -1.51 6.27
N TYR A 105 1.39 -2.00 5.49
CA TYR A 105 1.56 -1.72 4.07
C TYR A 105 1.53 -2.99 3.23
N PHE A 106 0.63 -3.92 3.53
CA PHE A 106 0.59 -5.25 2.94
C PHE A 106 0.67 -5.25 1.41
N TYR A 107 -0.19 -4.48 0.73
CA TYR A 107 -0.21 -4.43 -0.74
C TYR A 107 1.03 -3.75 -1.31
N LYS A 108 1.47 -2.64 -0.73
CA LYS A 108 2.64 -1.90 -1.21
C LYS A 108 3.92 -2.71 -0.98
N PHE A 109 4.03 -3.35 0.18
CA PHE A 109 5.13 -4.24 0.50
C PHE A 109 5.13 -5.48 -0.39
N GLY A 110 3.98 -6.12 -0.62
CA GLY A 110 3.84 -7.23 -1.55
C GLY A 110 4.31 -6.89 -2.97
N LYS A 111 3.96 -5.68 -3.47
CA LYS A 111 4.46 -5.18 -4.74
C LYS A 111 5.99 -5.05 -4.77
N LEU A 112 6.62 -4.65 -3.66
CA LEU A 112 8.09 -4.60 -3.58
C LEU A 112 8.70 -5.99 -3.61
N ILE A 113 8.10 -6.97 -2.93
CA ILE A 113 8.57 -8.37 -2.94
C ILE A 113 8.46 -8.99 -4.34
N ILE A 114 7.39 -8.73 -5.08
CA ILE A 114 7.25 -9.21 -6.47
C ILE A 114 8.37 -8.69 -7.39
N ASN A 115 8.90 -7.50 -7.13
CA ASN A 115 9.99 -6.94 -7.91
C ASN A 115 11.35 -7.65 -7.68
N ILE A 116 11.44 -8.51 -6.67
CA ILE A 116 12.59 -9.40 -6.48
C ILE A 116 12.34 -10.69 -7.29
N PRO A 117 13.30 -11.19 -8.05
CA PRO A 117 13.14 -12.40 -8.85
C PRO A 117 13.12 -13.67 -7.95
N LEU A 118 12.06 -13.84 -7.20
CA LEU A 118 11.78 -15.04 -6.43
C LEU A 118 10.92 -16.00 -7.26
N ARG A 119 11.01 -17.30 -6.98
CA ARG A 119 10.20 -18.31 -7.68
C ARG A 119 8.71 -18.12 -7.44
N GLU A 120 8.34 -17.66 -6.26
CA GLU A 120 6.98 -17.47 -5.80
C GLU A 120 6.38 -16.12 -6.22
N SER A 121 7.13 -15.23 -6.87
CA SER A 121 6.65 -13.89 -7.27
C SER A 121 5.34 -13.90 -8.06
N PRO A 122 5.12 -14.79 -9.06
CA PRO A 122 3.85 -14.81 -9.80
C PRO A 122 2.67 -15.27 -8.93
N GLU A 123 2.90 -16.20 -8.01
CA GLU A 123 1.86 -16.68 -7.08
C GLU A 123 1.45 -15.58 -6.10
N ILE A 124 2.42 -14.81 -5.59
CA ILE A 124 2.18 -13.66 -4.72
C ILE A 124 1.38 -12.59 -5.46
N GLN A 125 1.66 -12.34 -6.73
CA GLN A 125 0.92 -11.38 -7.53
C GLN A 125 -0.55 -11.77 -7.67
N ILE A 126 -0.84 -13.02 -7.97
CA ILE A 126 -2.21 -13.55 -8.06
C ILE A 126 -2.91 -13.43 -6.70
N LEU A 127 -2.22 -13.83 -5.62
CA LEU A 127 -2.73 -13.73 -4.26
C LEU A 127 -3.14 -12.31 -3.89
N LEU A 128 -2.27 -11.31 -4.14
CA LEU A 128 -2.55 -9.91 -3.83
C LEU A 128 -3.77 -9.40 -4.60
N GLN A 129 -3.89 -9.76 -5.87
CA GLN A 129 -5.05 -9.38 -6.68
C GLN A 129 -6.34 -10.02 -6.19
N GLN A 130 -6.30 -11.30 -5.83
CA GLN A 130 -7.47 -12.02 -5.32
C GLN A 130 -7.89 -11.47 -3.95
N ALA A 131 -6.95 -11.34 -3.02
CA ALA A 131 -7.21 -10.79 -1.70
C ALA A 131 -7.82 -9.37 -1.79
N PHE A 132 -7.32 -8.52 -2.69
CA PHE A 132 -7.88 -7.19 -2.90
C PHE A 132 -9.31 -7.25 -3.44
N LYS A 133 -9.61 -8.11 -4.41
CA LYS A 133 -10.97 -8.27 -4.96
C LYS A 133 -11.97 -8.70 -3.90
N ASP A 134 -11.59 -9.69 -3.08
CA ASP A 134 -12.46 -10.25 -2.05
C ASP A 134 -12.75 -9.23 -0.94
N ARG A 135 -11.75 -8.44 -0.57
CA ARG A 135 -11.87 -7.39 0.45
C ARG A 135 -12.53 -6.11 -0.05
N PHE A 136 -12.38 -5.80 -1.34
CA PHE A 136 -12.91 -4.57 -1.93
C PHE A 136 -14.41 -4.43 -1.76
N ARG A 137 -15.17 -5.53 -1.88
CA ARG A 137 -16.62 -5.54 -1.67
C ARG A 137 -16.98 -5.02 -0.27
N LYS A 138 -16.28 -5.52 0.74
CA LYS A 138 -16.48 -5.09 2.13
C LYS A 138 -16.12 -3.61 2.33
N ILE A 139 -15.05 -3.14 1.70
CA ILE A 139 -14.63 -1.73 1.75
C ILE A 139 -15.70 -0.83 1.11
N PHE A 140 -16.25 -1.27 -0.01
CA PHE A 140 -17.31 -0.55 -0.71
C PHE A 140 -18.60 -0.47 0.13
N ASP A 141 -19.02 -1.57 0.74
CA ASP A 141 -20.18 -1.60 1.64
C ASP A 141 -19.96 -0.66 2.84
N LEU A 142 -18.77 -0.68 3.45
CA LEU A 142 -18.40 0.23 4.54
C LEU A 142 -18.38 1.72 4.13
N ALA A 143 -18.09 2.01 2.86
CA ALA A 143 -18.10 3.37 2.35
C ALA A 143 -19.52 3.93 2.20
N GLN A 144 -20.47 3.09 1.81
CA GLN A 144 -21.88 3.47 1.65
C GLN A 144 -22.62 3.65 2.99
N HIS A 145 -22.23 2.86 4.00
CA HIS A 145 -22.81 2.93 5.33
C HIS A 145 -22.05 3.91 6.22
N LEU A 146 -22.45 5.19 6.21
CA LEU A 146 -21.81 6.27 6.98
C LEU A 146 -21.88 6.08 8.50
N VAL A 147 -22.79 5.24 8.99
CA VAL A 147 -23.10 5.05 10.42
C VAL A 147 -22.32 3.88 11.04
N SER A 148 -21.66 3.05 10.24
CA SER A 148 -20.95 1.90 10.78
C SER A 148 -19.69 2.30 11.54
N ASP A 149 -19.66 1.90 12.79
CA ASP A 149 -18.63 2.17 13.78
C ASP A 149 -17.19 1.96 13.26
N PHE A 150 -16.32 2.86 13.66
CA PHE A 150 -14.88 2.88 13.37
C PHE A 150 -14.13 1.60 13.79
N HIS A 151 -14.75 0.73 14.59
CA HIS A 151 -14.12 -0.49 15.10
C HIS A 151 -13.79 -1.55 14.05
N GLY A 152 -14.44 -1.51 12.87
CA GLY A 152 -14.10 -2.40 11.74
C GLY A 152 -12.85 -1.99 10.95
N ASN A 153 -12.37 -0.75 11.12
CA ASN A 153 -11.29 -0.19 10.31
C ASN A 153 -9.88 -0.64 10.75
N SER A 154 -9.75 -1.21 11.97
CA SER A 154 -8.46 -1.63 12.51
C SER A 154 -7.77 -2.78 11.76
N LYS A 155 -8.52 -3.50 10.92
CA LYS A 155 -8.03 -4.65 10.15
C LYS A 155 -7.68 -4.31 8.70
N LEU A 156 -7.86 -3.05 8.30
CA LEU A 156 -7.64 -2.60 6.93
C LEU A 156 -6.20 -2.13 6.74
N ASP A 157 -5.64 -2.46 5.58
CA ASP A 157 -4.35 -1.93 5.13
C ASP A 157 -4.43 -0.41 4.85
N THR A 158 -3.29 0.27 4.83
CA THR A 158 -3.22 1.72 4.54
C THR A 158 -3.82 2.09 3.20
N LEU A 159 -3.62 1.27 2.17
CA LEU A 159 -4.23 1.47 0.85
C LEU A 159 -5.74 1.32 0.91
N GLU A 160 -6.24 0.33 1.64
CA GLU A 160 -7.68 0.11 1.85
C GLU A 160 -8.32 1.27 2.61
N LEU A 161 -7.65 1.78 3.64
CA LEU A 161 -8.10 2.96 4.40
C LEU A 161 -8.16 4.21 3.52
N GLU A 162 -7.17 4.44 2.68
CA GLU A 162 -7.15 5.57 1.74
C GLU A 162 -8.32 5.50 0.76
N ILE A 163 -8.62 4.31 0.23
CA ILE A 163 -9.77 4.09 -0.66
C ILE A 163 -11.08 4.35 0.08
N LEU A 164 -11.22 3.82 1.30
CA LEU A 164 -12.41 4.00 2.13
C LEU A 164 -12.67 5.49 2.43
N GLU A 165 -11.64 6.24 2.83
CA GLU A 165 -11.76 7.68 3.10
C GLU A 165 -12.16 8.48 1.86
N ARG A 166 -11.55 8.18 0.72
CA ARG A 166 -11.90 8.83 -0.55
C ARG A 166 -13.33 8.52 -0.98
N ALA A 167 -13.75 7.26 -0.85
CA ALA A 167 -15.10 6.83 -1.19
C ALA A 167 -16.14 7.51 -0.29
N ARG A 168 -15.90 7.60 1.02
CA ARG A 168 -16.77 8.34 1.96
C ARG A 168 -16.87 9.83 1.64
N LYS A 169 -15.74 10.47 1.33
CA LYS A 169 -15.75 11.89 0.90
C LYS A 169 -16.58 12.09 -0.37
N SER A 170 -16.46 11.18 -1.34
CA SER A 170 -17.24 11.23 -2.58
C SER A 170 -18.72 11.03 -2.31
N GLN A 171 -19.09 10.11 -1.42
CA GLN A 171 -20.48 9.88 -1.04
C GLN A 171 -21.08 11.12 -0.36
N LEU A 172 -20.38 11.69 0.62
CA LEU A 172 -20.82 12.93 1.29
C LEU A 172 -20.97 14.10 0.31
N ALA A 173 -20.07 14.23 -0.65
CA ALA A 173 -20.17 15.27 -1.68
C ALA A 173 -21.38 15.05 -2.59
N LEU A 174 -21.67 13.79 -2.96
CA LEU A 174 -22.86 13.44 -3.72
C LEU A 174 -24.16 13.76 -2.95
N ASP A 175 -24.22 13.35 -1.69
CA ASP A 175 -25.38 13.61 -0.82
C ASP A 175 -25.60 15.11 -0.64
N ALA A 176 -24.55 15.89 -0.40
CA ALA A 176 -24.61 17.34 -0.32
C ALA A 176 -25.10 17.96 -1.63
N TRP A 177 -24.65 17.44 -2.77
CA TRP A 177 -25.12 17.90 -4.08
C TRP A 177 -26.60 17.55 -4.32
N LEU A 178 -27.03 16.36 -3.97
CA LEU A 178 -28.43 15.94 -4.09
C LEU A 178 -29.36 16.78 -3.21
N CYS A 179 -28.94 17.09 -1.98
CA CYS A 179 -29.73 17.87 -1.05
C CYS A 179 -29.75 19.38 -1.40
N HIS A 180 -28.64 19.93 -1.91
CA HIS A 180 -28.46 21.39 -2.06
C HIS A 180 -28.05 21.81 -3.48
N GLY A 181 -28.03 20.89 -4.45
CA GLY A 181 -27.48 21.12 -5.79
C GLY A 181 -28.08 22.35 -6.52
N ALA A 182 -29.37 22.58 -6.36
CA ALA A 182 -30.05 23.75 -6.97
C ALA A 182 -29.67 25.09 -6.32
N SER A 183 -29.28 25.10 -5.05
CA SER A 183 -28.93 26.34 -4.32
C SER A 183 -27.52 26.83 -4.63
N HIS A 184 -26.64 25.97 -5.21
CA HIS A 184 -25.30 26.35 -5.59
C HIS A 184 -25.19 26.91 -7.02
N ILE A 185 -26.25 26.80 -7.81
CA ILE A 185 -26.30 27.40 -9.14
C ILE A 185 -26.69 28.87 -8.97
N THR A 186 -25.69 29.71 -8.84
CA THR A 186 -25.90 31.17 -8.83
C THR A 186 -25.79 31.71 -10.24
N THR A 187 -26.73 32.60 -10.61
CA THR A 187 -26.62 33.30 -11.89
C THR A 187 -25.40 34.20 -11.90
N ALA A 188 -24.67 34.23 -13.01
CA ALA A 188 -23.53 35.14 -13.15
C ALA A 188 -23.95 36.60 -12.84
N ASP A 189 -23.09 37.34 -12.15
CA ASP A 189 -23.35 38.75 -11.77
C ASP A 189 -23.76 39.62 -12.96
N MET A 190 -23.25 39.31 -14.14
CA MET A 190 -23.60 39.99 -15.39
C MET A 190 -25.10 39.82 -15.71
N VAL A 191 -25.66 38.61 -15.51
CA VAL A 191 -27.09 38.33 -15.78
C VAL A 191 -27.97 39.01 -14.73
N VAL A 192 -27.56 39.01 -13.48
CA VAL A 192 -28.27 39.71 -12.39
C VAL A 192 -28.30 41.20 -12.66
N ASN A 193 -27.20 41.80 -13.07
CA ASN A 193 -27.11 43.22 -13.37
C ASN A 193 -27.89 43.61 -14.62
N HIS A 194 -27.92 42.75 -15.65
CA HIS A 194 -28.73 42.95 -16.86
C HIS A 194 -30.23 42.95 -16.53
N ASN A 195 -30.68 42.01 -15.73
CA ASN A 195 -32.09 41.95 -15.30
C ASN A 195 -32.48 43.16 -14.45
N LYS A 196 -31.60 43.66 -13.58
CA LYS A 196 -31.85 44.90 -12.81
C LYS A 196 -32.00 46.13 -13.72
N ARG A 197 -31.18 46.26 -14.77
CA ARG A 197 -31.27 47.36 -15.74
C ARG A 197 -32.58 47.31 -16.52
N LYS A 198 -32.98 46.12 -17.01
CA LYS A 198 -34.28 45.96 -17.69
C LYS A 198 -35.47 46.31 -16.85
N LEU A 199 -35.44 46.01 -15.55
CA LEU A 199 -36.52 46.39 -14.62
C LEU A 199 -36.57 47.89 -14.36
N ALA A 200 -35.43 48.59 -14.36
CA ALA A 200 -35.36 50.04 -14.20
C ALA A 200 -35.83 50.79 -15.46
N ASP A 201 -35.69 50.20 -16.64
CA ASP A 201 -36.15 50.80 -17.93
C ASP A 201 -37.67 50.64 -18.15
N ILE A 202 -38.37 49.82 -17.35
CA ILE A 202 -39.84 49.58 -17.42
C ILE A 202 -40.63 50.35 -16.38
N SER A 203 -39.96 50.93 -15.39
CA SER A 203 -40.57 51.73 -14.33
C SER A 203 -40.45 53.23 -14.65
#